data_551e925ef5c75bfd03574f846663941d
#
_entry.id   551e925ef5c75bfd03574f846663941d
#
_cell.length_a   1.000
_cell.length_b   1.000
_cell.length_c   1.000
_cell.angle_alpha   90.00
_cell.angle_beta   90.00
_cell.angle_gamma   90.00
#
_symmetry.space_group_name_H-M   'P 1'
#
loop_
_entity.id
_entity.type
_entity.pdbx_description
1 polymer ?
#
loop_
_entity_poly.entity_id
_entity_poly.type
_entity_poly.pdbx_seq_one_letter_code
_entity_poly.pdbx_strand_id
1 'polypeptide(L)'
;WNSIGFKRSGMIQSGILGLSLGIVTFSISYFVEYLILKNMGLHPQFAFYIANFTISNQNVIGLSMSALIICILGNIVNVWAEEGLFRGVLFQIGKMSYTQKTANLIQSLLFGLWHVITVVIWVLDGSIDIPTAFIMSIGYIALAGILGYEWGLCMALTGTIWAGVFEHFFNNFI
;
A
#
# COMPACT_ATOMS: atom_id res chain seq x y z
N TRP A 1 13.07 18.69 -0.35
CA TRP A 1 12.64 17.42 -0.92
C TRP A 1 13.73 16.33 -0.81
N ASN A 2 14.98 16.66 -1.12
CA ASN A 2 16.09 15.70 -1.03
C ASN A 2 16.27 15.10 0.39
N SER A 3 16.03 15.88 1.44
CA SER A 3 16.14 15.44 2.84
C SER A 3 15.12 14.36 3.22
N ILE A 4 13.98 14.34 2.55
CA ILE A 4 12.91 13.36 2.76
C ILE A 4 12.89 12.25 1.69
N GLY A 5 13.97 12.12 0.91
CA GLY A 5 14.16 11.01 -0.03
C GLY A 5 13.63 11.20 -1.45
N PHE A 6 13.01 12.34 -1.78
CA PHE A 6 12.62 12.68 -3.16
C PHE A 6 13.84 13.14 -3.99
N LYS A 7 14.81 12.27 -4.16
CA LYS A 7 16.01 12.53 -4.95
C LYS A 7 15.82 12.03 -6.38
N ARG A 8 16.17 12.84 -7.37
CA ARG A 8 16.15 12.40 -8.78
C ARG A 8 17.23 11.35 -9.06
N SER A 9 18.36 11.45 -8.37
CA SER A 9 19.44 10.45 -8.46
C SER A 9 18.93 9.11 -7.92
N GLY A 10 19.06 8.05 -8.71
CA GLY A 10 18.63 6.70 -8.34
C GLY A 10 17.12 6.43 -8.47
N MET A 11 16.33 7.38 -8.96
CA MET A 11 14.87 7.22 -9.10
C MET A 11 14.50 6.01 -9.95
N ILE A 12 15.11 5.86 -11.11
CA ILE A 12 14.80 4.75 -12.04
C ILE A 12 15.22 3.41 -11.44
N GLN A 13 16.46 3.31 -10.92
CA GLN A 13 16.96 2.06 -10.33
C GLN A 13 16.11 1.64 -9.11
N SER A 14 15.82 2.58 -8.21
CA SER A 14 14.95 2.30 -7.06
C SER A 14 13.52 1.98 -7.49
N GLY A 15 12.99 2.64 -8.51
CA GLY A 15 11.67 2.35 -9.06
C GLY A 15 11.58 0.95 -9.68
N ILE A 16 12.59 0.53 -10.44
CA ILE A 16 12.69 -0.84 -10.97
C ILE A 16 12.74 -1.86 -9.82
N LEU A 17 13.52 -1.58 -8.77
CA LEU A 17 13.58 -2.42 -7.58
C LEU A 17 12.18 -2.58 -6.96
N GLY A 18 11.47 -1.47 -6.71
CA GLY A 18 10.14 -1.50 -6.12
C GLY A 18 9.13 -2.26 -6.99
N LEU A 19 9.09 -2.00 -8.29
CA LEU A 19 8.23 -2.77 -9.20
C LEU A 19 8.57 -4.26 -9.21
N SER A 20 9.85 -4.62 -9.18
CA SER A 20 10.27 -6.02 -9.14
C SER A 20 9.84 -6.70 -7.83
N LEU A 21 9.98 -6.02 -6.70
CA LEU A 21 9.52 -6.51 -5.40
C LEU A 21 7.99 -6.68 -5.41
N GLY A 22 7.24 -5.70 -5.87
CA GLY A 22 5.79 -5.78 -5.98
C GLY A 22 5.34 -6.96 -6.85
N ILE A 23 5.90 -7.12 -8.05
CA ILE A 23 5.58 -8.25 -8.94
C ILE A 23 5.84 -9.59 -8.24
N VAL A 24 6.98 -9.75 -7.56
CA VAL A 24 7.33 -11.01 -6.87
C VAL A 24 6.38 -11.25 -5.69
N THR A 25 6.19 -10.25 -4.83
CA THR A 25 5.35 -10.34 -3.63
C THR A 25 3.91 -10.70 -4.00
N PHE A 26 3.32 -10.00 -4.97
CA PHE A 26 1.95 -10.26 -5.40
C PHE A 26 1.80 -11.56 -6.17
N SER A 27 2.77 -11.94 -6.99
CA SER A 27 2.75 -13.24 -7.66
C SER A 27 2.72 -14.39 -6.66
N ILE A 28 3.52 -14.31 -5.60
CA ILE A 28 3.53 -15.30 -4.52
C ILE A 28 2.20 -15.29 -3.75
N SER A 29 1.71 -14.11 -3.39
CA SER A 29 0.47 -13.95 -2.62
C SER A 29 -0.73 -14.53 -3.38
N TYR A 30 -0.92 -14.17 -4.64
CA TYR A 30 -2.00 -14.70 -5.47
C TYR A 30 -1.85 -16.20 -5.76
N PHE A 31 -0.63 -16.69 -5.90
CA PHE A 31 -0.41 -18.13 -6.05
C PHE A 31 -0.83 -18.90 -4.80
N VAL A 32 -0.49 -18.40 -3.61
CA VAL A 32 -0.90 -18.98 -2.33
C VAL A 32 -2.43 -18.90 -2.17
N GLU A 33 -3.03 -17.75 -2.45
CA GLU A 33 -4.49 -17.56 -2.41
C GLU A 33 -5.19 -18.54 -3.37
N TYR A 34 -4.71 -18.66 -4.60
CA TYR A 34 -5.23 -19.62 -5.58
C TYR A 34 -5.22 -21.05 -5.04
N LEU A 35 -4.11 -21.47 -4.42
CA LEU A 35 -4.01 -22.81 -3.84
C LEU A 35 -4.99 -23.01 -2.68
N ILE A 36 -5.14 -22.01 -1.80
CA ILE A 36 -6.08 -22.07 -0.66
C ILE A 36 -7.50 -22.19 -1.19
N LEU A 37 -7.94 -21.32 -2.08
CA LEU A 37 -9.28 -21.32 -2.65
C LEU A 37 -9.59 -22.63 -3.38
N LYS A 38 -8.62 -23.14 -4.15
CA LYS A 38 -8.75 -24.42 -4.84
C LYS A 38 -8.91 -25.58 -3.87
N ASN A 39 -8.15 -25.60 -2.77
CA ASN A 39 -8.27 -26.65 -1.74
C ASN A 39 -9.61 -26.57 -0.97
N MET A 40 -10.24 -25.40 -0.92
CA MET A 40 -11.58 -25.22 -0.37
C MET A 40 -12.69 -25.65 -1.34
N GLY A 41 -12.36 -26.20 -2.50
CA GLY A 41 -13.33 -26.62 -3.53
C GLY A 41 -13.90 -25.48 -4.36
N LEU A 42 -13.34 -24.28 -4.25
CA LEU A 42 -13.71 -23.11 -5.04
C LEU A 42 -13.02 -23.14 -6.41
N HIS A 43 -13.57 -22.40 -7.38
CA HIS A 43 -13.02 -22.26 -8.74
C HIS A 43 -12.50 -20.82 -8.93
N PRO A 44 -11.32 -20.48 -8.37
CA PRO A 44 -10.79 -19.12 -8.49
C PRO A 44 -10.49 -18.78 -9.95
N GLN A 45 -10.85 -17.57 -10.34
CA GLN A 45 -10.59 -17.02 -11.67
C GLN A 45 -9.89 -15.67 -11.53
N PHE A 46 -8.93 -15.39 -12.39
CA PHE A 46 -8.33 -14.07 -12.47
C PHE A 46 -9.29 -13.10 -13.15
N ALA A 47 -9.61 -12.02 -12.48
CA ALA A 47 -10.41 -10.93 -13.05
C ALA A 47 -9.69 -9.60 -12.80
N PHE A 48 -9.66 -8.75 -13.82
CA PHE A 48 -9.13 -7.40 -13.67
C PHE A 48 -10.27 -6.45 -13.31
N TYR A 49 -10.15 -5.79 -12.18
CA TYR A 49 -11.08 -4.75 -11.73
C TYR A 49 -10.37 -3.40 -11.71
N ILE A 50 -11.06 -2.34 -12.14
CA ILE A 50 -10.64 -0.99 -11.86
C ILE A 50 -11.37 -0.58 -10.58
N ALA A 51 -10.62 -0.42 -9.49
CA ALA A 51 -11.15 0.15 -8.26
C ALA A 51 -11.55 1.61 -8.53
N ASN A 52 -12.85 1.91 -8.48
CA ASN A 52 -13.33 3.28 -8.54
C ASN A 52 -13.15 3.93 -7.16
N PHE A 53 -12.35 4.98 -7.10
CA PHE A 53 -12.49 6.00 -6.06
C PHE A 53 -13.78 6.79 -6.34
N THR A 54 -14.93 6.20 -6.11
CA THR A 54 -16.20 6.90 -6.27
C THR A 54 -16.83 7.13 -4.92
N ILE A 55 -17.19 8.38 -4.68
CA ILE A 55 -18.02 8.81 -3.54
C ILE A 55 -19.46 8.26 -3.68
N SER A 56 -19.81 7.62 -4.79
CA SER A 56 -21.15 7.08 -5.05
C SER A 56 -21.20 5.56 -4.90
N ASN A 57 -22.18 5.07 -4.13
CA ASN A 57 -22.51 3.65 -3.97
C ASN A 57 -23.04 2.95 -5.24
N GLN A 58 -22.76 3.46 -6.42
CA GLN A 58 -23.14 2.80 -7.67
C GLN A 58 -21.97 1.95 -8.17
N ASN A 59 -22.17 0.64 -8.18
CA ASN A 59 -21.30 -0.32 -8.85
C ASN A 59 -21.27 -0.04 -10.36
N VAL A 60 -20.45 0.88 -10.80
CA VAL A 60 -20.21 1.12 -12.22
C VAL A 60 -19.22 0.08 -12.69
N ILE A 61 -19.73 -1.06 -13.13
CA ILE A 61 -18.97 -2.04 -13.90
C ILE A 61 -18.83 -1.50 -15.31
N GLY A 62 -17.76 -0.72 -15.54
CA GLY A 62 -17.44 -0.22 -16.87
C GLY A 62 -16.06 0.43 -16.87
N LEU A 63 -15.19 -0.01 -17.78
CA LEU A 63 -13.93 0.62 -18.10
C LEU A 63 -14.19 2.00 -18.76
N SER A 64 -14.47 3.01 -17.95
CA SER A 64 -14.49 4.39 -18.42
C SER A 64 -13.06 4.94 -18.42
N MET A 65 -12.60 5.47 -19.53
CA MET A 65 -11.28 6.10 -19.63
C MET A 65 -11.13 7.25 -18.62
N SER A 66 -12.18 8.00 -18.34
CA SER A 66 -12.19 9.04 -17.33
C SER A 66 -12.00 8.48 -15.90
N ALA A 67 -12.67 7.37 -15.57
CA ALA A 67 -12.48 6.70 -14.30
C ALA A 67 -11.04 6.18 -14.14
N LEU A 68 -10.48 5.58 -15.18
CA LEU A 68 -9.08 5.12 -15.19
C LEU A 68 -8.10 6.28 -14.93
N ILE A 69 -8.28 7.41 -15.61
CA ILE A 69 -7.43 8.59 -15.42
C ILE A 69 -7.55 9.11 -13.97
N ILE A 70 -8.77 9.19 -13.43
CA ILE A 70 -9.00 9.64 -12.05
C ILE A 70 -8.34 8.68 -11.05
N CYS A 71 -8.45 7.36 -11.26
CA CYS A 71 -7.80 6.36 -10.44
C CYS A 71 -6.27 6.51 -10.47
N ILE A 72 -5.68 6.67 -11.65
CA ILE A 72 -4.23 6.85 -11.81
C ILE A 72 -3.76 8.12 -11.08
N LEU A 73 -4.40 9.26 -11.35
CA LEU A 73 -4.02 10.52 -10.72
C LEU A 73 -4.25 10.51 -9.21
N GLY A 74 -5.38 9.98 -8.75
CA GLY A 74 -5.67 9.83 -7.32
C GLY A 74 -4.64 8.95 -6.62
N ASN A 75 -4.26 7.84 -7.25
CA ASN A 75 -3.23 6.94 -6.73
C ASN A 75 -1.85 7.58 -6.67
N ILE A 76 -1.46 8.34 -7.69
CA ILE A 76 -0.19 9.10 -7.67
C ILE A 76 -0.16 10.05 -6.46
N VAL A 77 -1.22 10.82 -6.26
CA VAL A 77 -1.31 11.79 -5.16
C VAL A 77 -1.29 11.06 -3.81
N ASN A 78 -2.10 9.99 -3.66
CA ASN A 78 -2.17 9.22 -2.44
C ASN A 78 -0.81 8.63 -2.05
N VAL A 79 -0.19 7.91 -2.98
CA VAL A 79 1.11 7.25 -2.75
C VAL A 79 2.20 8.27 -2.42
N TRP A 80 2.24 9.40 -3.12
CA TRP A 80 3.22 10.46 -2.81
C TRP A 80 3.00 11.06 -1.42
N ALA A 81 1.75 11.27 -1.03
CA ALA A 81 1.42 11.78 0.29
C ALA A 81 1.82 10.78 1.39
N GLU A 82 1.47 9.51 1.22
CA GLU A 82 1.76 8.49 2.22
C GLU A 82 3.26 8.15 2.29
N GLU A 83 3.94 7.91 1.17
CA GLU A 83 5.37 7.65 1.17
C GLU A 83 6.17 8.88 1.66
N GLY A 84 5.75 10.07 1.26
CA GLY A 84 6.35 11.32 1.74
C GLY A 84 6.20 11.50 3.24
N LEU A 85 5.02 11.21 3.80
CA LEU A 85 4.77 11.32 5.24
C LEU A 85 5.50 10.22 6.02
N PHE A 86 5.29 8.95 5.70
CA PHE A 86 5.77 7.85 6.52
C PHE A 86 7.27 7.59 6.33
N ARG A 87 7.74 7.49 5.09
CA ARG A 87 9.16 7.20 4.79
C ARG A 87 9.98 8.48 4.70
N GLY A 88 9.39 9.53 4.13
CA GLY A 88 10.06 10.81 4.00
C GLY A 88 10.22 11.54 5.33
N VAL A 89 9.14 11.76 6.06
CA VAL A 89 9.15 12.59 7.28
C VAL A 89 9.30 11.75 8.53
N LEU A 90 8.35 10.86 8.85
CA LEU A 90 8.32 10.15 10.12
C LEU A 90 9.55 9.25 10.32
N PHE A 91 9.96 8.52 9.29
CA PHE A 91 11.17 7.69 9.36
C PHE A 91 12.43 8.53 9.56
N GLN A 92 12.56 9.67 8.86
CA GLN A 92 13.74 10.53 9.02
C GLN A 92 13.78 11.19 10.41
N ILE A 93 12.65 11.69 10.91
CA ILE A 93 12.56 12.22 12.26
C ILE A 93 12.87 11.12 13.29
N GLY A 94 12.31 9.93 13.12
CA GLY A 94 12.56 8.80 14.00
C GLY A 94 14.04 8.45 14.11
N LYS A 95 14.80 8.52 13.00
CA LYS A 95 16.26 8.28 12.98
C LYS A 95 17.08 9.32 13.75
N MET A 96 16.51 10.47 14.06
CA MET A 96 17.21 11.48 14.88
C MET A 96 17.30 11.05 16.36
N SER A 97 16.37 10.20 16.82
CA SER A 97 16.26 9.81 18.24
C SER A 97 16.40 8.29 18.44
N TYR A 98 16.23 7.49 17.43
CA TYR A 98 16.21 6.03 17.51
C TYR A 98 17.16 5.39 16.49
N THR A 99 17.43 4.10 16.69
CA THR A 99 18.12 3.31 15.65
C THR A 99 17.28 3.25 14.39
N GLN A 100 17.93 3.05 13.23
CA GLN A 100 17.24 2.93 11.94
C GLN A 100 16.17 1.83 11.96
N LYS A 101 16.44 0.69 12.61
CA LYS A 101 15.46 -0.41 12.76
C LYS A 101 14.26 0.01 13.58
N THR A 102 14.47 0.67 14.72
CA THR A 102 13.39 1.15 15.58
C THR A 102 12.56 2.23 14.89
N ALA A 103 13.20 3.19 14.21
CA ALA A 103 12.51 4.22 13.46
C ALA A 103 11.65 3.61 12.33
N ASN A 104 12.17 2.58 11.64
CA ASN A 104 11.41 1.87 10.62
C ASN A 104 10.21 1.12 11.21
N LEU A 105 10.39 0.44 12.34
CA LEU A 105 9.28 -0.24 13.02
C LEU A 105 8.18 0.74 13.46
N ILE A 106 8.56 1.88 14.03
CA ILE A 106 7.58 2.89 14.49
C ILE A 106 6.78 3.42 13.29
N GLN A 107 7.43 3.86 12.21
CA GLN A 107 6.72 4.39 11.06
C GLN A 107 5.83 3.32 10.39
N SER A 108 6.26 2.06 10.35
CA SER A 108 5.47 0.97 9.76
C SER A 108 4.24 0.62 10.59
N LEU A 109 4.34 0.64 11.92
CA LEU A 109 3.18 0.47 12.80
C LEU A 109 2.20 1.63 12.67
N LEU A 110 2.68 2.87 12.59
CA LEU A 110 1.84 4.04 12.35
C LEU A 110 1.16 3.97 10.97
N PHE A 111 1.86 3.47 9.95
CA PHE A 111 1.29 3.25 8.63
C PHE A 111 0.19 2.19 8.65
N GLY A 112 0.39 1.07 9.34
CA GLY A 112 -0.65 0.06 9.54
C GLY A 112 -1.87 0.62 10.27
N LEU A 113 -1.66 1.38 11.35
CA LEU A 113 -2.73 2.03 12.11
C LEU A 113 -3.51 3.06 11.27
N TRP A 114 -2.84 3.77 10.37
CA TRP A 114 -3.46 4.70 9.44
C TRP A 114 -4.58 4.03 8.62
N HIS A 115 -4.38 2.79 8.21
CA HIS A 115 -5.35 2.04 7.40
C HIS A 115 -6.62 1.62 8.17
N VAL A 116 -6.60 1.65 9.51
CA VAL A 116 -7.80 1.39 10.32
C VAL A 116 -8.88 2.44 10.07
N ILE A 117 -8.52 3.64 9.62
CA ILE A 117 -9.48 4.69 9.24
C ILE A 117 -10.46 4.18 8.19
N THR A 118 -9.99 3.42 7.21
CA THR A 118 -10.84 2.81 6.17
C THR A 118 -11.87 1.86 6.78
N VAL A 119 -11.46 1.03 7.73
CA VAL A 119 -12.35 0.11 8.44
C VAL A 119 -13.41 0.87 9.25
N VAL A 120 -13.02 1.96 9.91
CA VAL A 120 -13.95 2.82 10.64
C VAL A 120 -15.00 3.41 9.69
N ILE A 121 -14.60 3.86 8.51
CA ILE A 121 -15.54 4.38 7.50
C ILE A 121 -16.54 3.30 7.10
N TRP A 122 -16.11 2.07 6.86
CA TRP A 122 -17.00 0.95 6.49
C TRP A 122 -17.98 0.55 7.60
N VAL A 123 -17.61 0.73 8.87
CA VAL A 123 -18.57 0.57 9.98
C VAL A 123 -19.59 1.70 9.99
N LEU A 124 -19.14 2.95 9.79
CA LEU A 124 -20.01 4.12 9.83
C LEU A 124 -21.02 4.15 8.68
N ASP A 125 -20.67 3.63 7.51
CA ASP A 125 -21.56 3.53 6.36
C ASP A 125 -22.41 2.25 6.34
N GLY A 126 -22.21 1.36 7.34
CA GLY A 126 -22.97 0.11 7.49
C GLY A 126 -22.52 -1.01 6.56
N SER A 127 -21.37 -0.89 5.90
CA SER A 127 -20.85 -1.93 4.99
C SER A 127 -20.37 -3.18 5.73
N ILE A 128 -19.93 -3.04 6.96
CA ILE A 128 -19.45 -4.15 7.81
C ILE A 128 -19.94 -4.00 9.26
N ASP A 129 -20.07 -5.12 9.98
CA ASP A 129 -20.37 -5.15 11.40
C ASP A 129 -19.11 -5.00 12.29
N ILE A 130 -19.32 -4.75 13.59
CA ILE A 130 -18.22 -4.53 14.55
C ILE A 130 -17.27 -5.73 14.67
N PRO A 131 -17.74 -7.00 14.78
CA PRO A 131 -16.85 -8.17 14.79
C PRO A 131 -15.95 -8.25 13.55
N THR A 132 -16.53 -8.08 12.37
CA THR A 132 -15.78 -8.04 11.10
C THR A 132 -14.78 -6.91 11.08
N ALA A 133 -15.16 -5.71 11.52
CA ALA A 133 -14.29 -4.56 11.61
C ALA A 133 -13.05 -4.81 12.50
N PHE A 134 -13.25 -5.50 13.63
CA PHE A 134 -12.13 -5.85 14.52
C PHE A 134 -11.11 -6.77 13.83
N ILE A 135 -11.59 -7.83 13.17
CA ILE A 135 -10.72 -8.76 12.43
C ILE A 135 -10.01 -8.05 11.28
N MET A 136 -10.73 -7.24 10.50
CA MET A 136 -10.16 -6.49 9.39
C MET A 136 -9.12 -5.46 9.85
N SER A 137 -9.35 -4.79 10.99
CA SER A 137 -8.38 -3.85 11.55
C SER A 137 -7.05 -4.54 11.88
N ILE A 138 -7.09 -5.73 12.49
CA ILE A 138 -5.88 -6.51 12.76
C ILE A 138 -5.17 -6.88 11.45
N GLY A 139 -5.94 -7.34 10.45
CA GLY A 139 -5.41 -7.68 9.13
C GLY A 139 -4.74 -6.50 8.44
N TYR A 140 -5.39 -5.34 8.44
CA TYR A 140 -4.83 -4.11 7.85
C TYR A 140 -3.57 -3.63 8.58
N ILE A 141 -3.58 -3.63 9.94
CA ILE A 141 -2.40 -3.25 10.71
C ILE A 141 -1.22 -4.16 10.38
N ALA A 142 -1.46 -5.48 10.32
CA ALA A 142 -0.43 -6.45 10.03
C ALA A 142 0.09 -6.29 8.58
N LEU A 143 -0.81 -6.33 7.59
CA LEU A 143 -0.43 -6.31 6.17
C LEU A 143 0.22 -4.98 5.78
N ALA A 144 -0.45 -3.85 6.02
CA ALA A 144 0.10 -2.54 5.71
C ALA A 144 1.35 -2.24 6.53
N GLY A 145 1.42 -2.71 7.80
CA GLY A 145 2.61 -2.61 8.62
C GLY A 145 3.81 -3.37 8.04
N ILE A 146 3.62 -4.59 7.53
CA ILE A 146 4.67 -5.39 6.89
C ILE A 146 5.16 -4.70 5.61
N LEU A 147 4.27 -4.30 4.72
CA LEU A 147 4.61 -3.55 3.51
C LEU A 147 5.30 -2.23 3.85
N GLY A 148 4.77 -1.53 4.84
CA GLY A 148 5.37 -0.30 5.35
C GLY A 148 6.78 -0.47 5.89
N TYR A 149 7.07 -1.60 6.53
CA TYR A 149 8.42 -1.93 7.00
C TYR A 149 9.36 -2.25 5.83
N GLU A 150 8.90 -3.00 4.83
CA GLU A 150 9.64 -3.31 3.61
C GLU A 150 10.04 -2.03 2.87
N TRP A 151 9.09 -1.13 2.61
CA TRP A 151 9.36 0.14 1.92
C TRP A 151 10.32 1.04 2.70
N GLY A 152 10.23 1.01 4.03
CA GLY A 152 11.20 1.69 4.89
C GLY A 152 12.60 1.08 4.83
N LEU A 153 12.74 -0.26 4.68
CA LEU A 153 14.01 -0.91 4.39
C LEU A 153 14.56 -0.50 3.03
N CYS A 154 13.73 -0.49 2.00
CA CYS A 154 14.11 -0.02 0.67
C CYS A 154 14.66 1.41 0.72
N MET A 155 13.97 2.32 1.44
CA MET A 155 14.46 3.68 1.65
C MET A 155 15.78 3.71 2.43
N ALA A 156 15.93 2.87 3.44
CA ALA A 156 17.16 2.80 4.22
C ALA A 156 18.38 2.36 3.37
N LEU A 157 18.14 1.44 2.43
CA LEU A 157 19.19 0.87 1.56
C LEU A 157 19.50 1.78 0.36
N THR A 158 18.48 2.35 -0.27
CA THR A 158 18.64 3.15 -1.50
C THR A 158 18.87 4.64 -1.23
N GLY A 159 18.50 5.12 -0.03
CA GLY A 159 18.50 6.54 0.32
C GLY A 159 17.44 7.37 -0.40
N THR A 160 16.46 6.70 -1.04
CA THR A 160 15.32 7.34 -1.75
C THR A 160 14.01 6.63 -1.42
N ILE A 161 12.88 7.34 -1.57
CA ILE A 161 11.55 6.75 -1.38
C ILE A 161 11.01 6.03 -2.63
N TRP A 162 11.71 6.09 -3.77
CA TRP A 162 11.15 5.68 -5.05
C TRP A 162 10.82 4.19 -5.14
N ALA A 163 11.56 3.33 -4.43
CA ALA A 163 11.18 1.92 -4.38
C ALA A 163 9.80 1.74 -3.74
N GLY A 164 9.57 2.34 -2.57
CA GLY A 164 8.25 2.34 -1.93
C GLY A 164 7.18 2.98 -2.82
N VAL A 165 7.45 4.14 -3.43
CA VAL A 165 6.49 4.83 -4.32
C VAL A 165 6.04 3.93 -5.47
N PHE A 166 6.95 3.26 -6.17
CA PHE A 166 6.60 2.45 -7.32
C PHE A 166 5.92 1.14 -6.93
N GLU A 167 6.37 0.49 -5.86
CA GLU A 167 5.76 -0.72 -5.34
C GLU A 167 4.36 -0.45 -4.78
N HIS A 168 4.21 0.62 -3.97
CA HIS A 168 2.94 1.03 -3.41
C HIS A 168 1.93 1.42 -4.50
N PHE A 169 2.39 2.18 -5.51
CA PHE A 169 1.55 2.50 -6.65
C PHE A 169 1.08 1.24 -7.37
N PHE A 170 1.96 0.27 -7.59
CA PHE A 170 1.62 -1.02 -8.17
C PHE A 170 0.61 -1.79 -7.29
N ASN A 171 0.86 -1.85 -5.97
CA ASN A 171 -0.02 -2.50 -5.00
C ASN A 171 -1.46 -1.96 -5.03
N ASN A 172 -1.64 -0.67 -5.22
CA ASN A 172 -2.96 -0.05 -5.25
C ASN A 172 -3.73 -0.32 -6.56
N PHE A 173 -3.11 -0.93 -7.57
CA PHE A 173 -3.74 -1.30 -8.85
C PHE A 173 -4.04 -2.79 -8.98
N ILE A 174 -3.48 -3.64 -8.13
CA ILE A 174 -3.62 -5.08 -8.16
C ILE A 174 -4.48 -5.56 -7.00
#